data_5c7c60b3f79d2daf604a0371e5d231ca
#
_entry.id   5c7c60b3f79d2daf604a0371e5d231ca
#
_cell.length_a   1.000
_cell.length_b   1.000
_cell.length_c   1.000
_cell.angle_alpha   90.00
_cell.angle_beta   90.00
_cell.angle_gamma   90.00
#
_symmetry.space_group_name_H-M   'P 1'
#
loop_
_entity.id
_entity.type
_entity.pdbx_description
1 polymer ?
#
loop_
_entity_poly.entity_id
_entity_poly.type
_entity_poly.pdbx_seq_one_letter_code
_entity_poly.pdbx_strand_id
1 'polypeptide(L)'
;MAALLTVVETSLRAAAGTETVITHLNVTRLREAQAGDVIALSRVIRRDGDAVHAEAWLFSHAVIEPMLHATATLKSSVVPREKS
;
A
#
# COMPACT_ATOMS: atom_id res chain seq x y z
N MET A 1 -13.51 -6.16 5.55
CA MET A 1 -12.74 -5.52 4.45
C MET A 1 -11.98 -4.29 4.92
N ALA A 2 -12.57 -3.49 5.79
CA ALA A 2 -11.89 -2.28 6.26
C ALA A 2 -10.57 -2.59 6.95
N ALA A 3 -10.52 -3.66 7.74
CA ALA A 3 -9.28 -4.03 8.43
C ALA A 3 -8.19 -4.42 7.43
N LEU A 4 -8.55 -5.07 6.33
CA LEU A 4 -7.57 -5.44 5.31
C LEU A 4 -7.05 -4.20 4.58
N LEU A 5 -7.92 -3.23 4.34
CA LEU A 5 -7.47 -1.99 3.71
C LEU A 5 -6.50 -1.23 4.60
N THR A 6 -6.73 -1.26 5.92
CA THR A 6 -5.79 -0.62 6.84
C THR A 6 -4.42 -1.27 6.76
N VAL A 7 -4.36 -2.59 6.66
CA VAL A 7 -3.09 -3.29 6.52
C VAL A 7 -2.41 -2.90 5.23
N VAL A 8 -3.16 -2.84 4.13
CA VAL A 8 -2.62 -2.45 2.83
C VAL A 8 -2.06 -1.03 2.89
N GLU A 9 -2.83 -0.11 3.45
CA GLU A 9 -2.39 1.29 3.52
C GLU A 9 -1.14 1.43 4.36
N THR A 10 -1.09 0.74 5.50
CA THR A 10 0.08 0.77 6.36
C THR A 10 1.30 0.24 5.64
N SER A 11 1.14 -0.86 4.91
CA SER A 11 2.24 -1.47 4.18
C SER A 11 2.74 -0.55 3.07
N LEU A 12 1.82 0.08 2.34
CA LEU A 12 2.18 0.99 1.26
C LEU A 12 2.94 2.20 1.79
N ARG A 13 2.48 2.76 2.91
CA ARG A 13 3.17 3.89 3.51
C ARG A 13 4.53 3.51 4.03
N ALA A 14 4.66 2.31 4.57
CA ALA A 14 5.95 1.83 5.05
C ALA A 14 6.95 1.73 3.90
N ALA A 15 6.49 1.29 2.73
CA ALA A 15 7.37 1.15 1.57
C ALA A 15 7.71 2.52 0.96
N ALA A 16 6.73 3.41 0.90
CA ALA A 16 6.91 4.70 0.23
C ALA A 16 7.50 5.77 1.14
N GLY A 17 7.29 5.64 2.44
CA GLY A 17 7.72 6.62 3.42
C GLY A 17 6.56 6.98 4.33
N THR A 18 6.85 7.16 5.61
CA THR A 18 5.81 7.34 6.60
C THR A 18 5.12 8.69 6.49
N GLU A 19 5.75 9.64 5.79
CA GLU A 19 5.16 10.97 5.62
C GLU A 19 4.56 11.12 4.25
N THR A 20 3.79 10.14 3.84
CA THR A 20 3.09 10.17 2.56
C THR A 20 1.61 10.00 2.78
N VAL A 21 0.83 10.49 1.84
CA VAL A 21 -0.61 10.27 1.82
C VAL A 21 -0.96 9.58 0.51
N ILE A 22 -1.93 8.70 0.58
CA ILE A 22 -2.38 7.97 -0.59
C ILE A 22 -3.37 8.86 -1.33
N THR A 23 -3.05 9.19 -2.57
CA THR A 23 -3.92 10.02 -3.40
C THR A 23 -4.79 9.18 -4.32
N HIS A 24 -4.31 8.01 -4.70
CA HIS A 24 -5.07 7.07 -5.52
C HIS A 24 -4.80 5.67 -5.01
N LEU A 25 -5.83 4.86 -4.96
CA LEU A 25 -5.70 3.48 -4.52
C LEU A 25 -6.63 2.63 -5.35
N ASN A 26 -6.05 1.63 -6.02
CA ASN A 26 -6.80 0.62 -6.73
C ASN A 26 -6.58 -0.70 -6.05
N VAL A 27 -7.67 -1.38 -5.72
CA VAL A 27 -7.60 -2.66 -5.03
C VAL A 27 -8.34 -3.69 -5.87
N THR A 28 -7.66 -4.79 -6.13
CA THR A 28 -8.26 -5.91 -6.85
C THR A 28 -8.28 -7.10 -5.91
N ARG A 29 -9.47 -7.61 -5.66
CA ARG A 29 -9.61 -8.81 -4.85
C ARG A 29 -9.40 -10.00 -5.76
N LEU A 30 -8.46 -10.86 -5.39
CA LEU A 30 -8.10 -12.02 -6.19
C LEU A 30 -8.75 -13.28 -5.64
N ARG A 31 -8.94 -13.34 -4.33
CA ARG A 31 -9.53 -14.50 -3.66
C ARG A 31 -10.33 -14.01 -2.47
N GLU A 32 -11.18 -14.86 -1.97
CA GLU A 32 -11.93 -14.53 -0.77
C GLU A 32 -10.97 -14.38 0.40
N ALA A 33 -11.22 -13.38 1.23
CA ALA A 33 -10.45 -13.19 2.43
C ALA A 33 -10.76 -14.30 3.40
N GLN A 34 -9.72 -14.84 4.03
CA GLN A 34 -9.87 -15.90 5.01
C GLN A 34 -9.54 -15.36 6.38
N ALA A 35 -10.14 -15.98 7.38
CA ALA A 35 -9.88 -15.61 8.76
C ALA A 35 -8.43 -15.97 9.11
N GLY A 36 -7.86 -15.23 10.03
CA GLY A 36 -6.53 -15.50 10.50
C GLY A 36 -5.56 -14.40 10.13
N ASP A 37 -4.30 -14.70 10.31
CA ASP A 37 -3.25 -13.73 10.08
C ASP A 37 -3.07 -13.48 8.60
N VAL A 38 -2.76 -12.24 8.27
CA VAL A 38 -2.44 -11.87 6.89
C VAL A 38 -1.04 -11.29 6.86
N ILE A 39 -0.39 -11.46 5.73
CA ILE A 39 0.93 -10.92 5.48
C ILE A 39 0.82 -9.96 4.32
N ALA A 40 1.31 -8.75 4.52
CA ALA A 40 1.32 -7.73 3.48
C ALA A 40 2.75 -7.54 3.00
N LEU A 41 2.92 -7.58 1.69
CA LEU A 41 4.20 -7.25 1.05
C LEU A 41 3.95 -6.08 0.13
N SER A 42 4.83 -5.10 0.17
CA SER A 42 4.69 -3.95 -0.70
C SER A 42 6.05 -3.54 -1.23
N ARG A 43 6.02 -2.83 -2.34
CA ARG A 43 7.25 -2.30 -2.92
C ARG A 43 6.93 -1.02 -3.68
N VAL A 44 7.95 -0.19 -3.80
CA VAL A 44 7.85 1.00 -4.65
C VAL A 44 8.13 0.57 -6.07
N ILE A 45 7.22 0.90 -6.98
CA ILE A 45 7.39 0.62 -8.39
C ILE A 45 8.24 1.72 -9.01
N ARG A 46 7.95 2.98 -8.67
CA ARG A 46 8.61 4.11 -9.29
C ARG A 46 8.43 5.35 -8.43
N ARG A 47 9.41 6.21 -8.44
CA ARG A 47 9.32 7.53 -7.83
C ARG A 47 9.35 8.57 -8.95
N ASP A 48 8.50 9.57 -8.81
CA ASP A 48 8.34 10.55 -9.87
C ASP A 48 8.08 11.89 -9.18
N GLY A 49 9.13 12.68 -8.96
CA GLY A 49 9.02 13.91 -8.20
C GLY A 49 8.67 13.62 -6.76
N ASP A 50 7.59 14.22 -6.28
CA ASP A 50 7.12 13.97 -4.93
C ASP A 50 6.07 12.84 -4.91
N ALA A 51 5.81 12.23 -6.03
CA ALA A 51 4.85 11.14 -6.11
C ALA A 51 5.60 9.80 -6.08
N VAL A 52 4.99 8.83 -5.42
CA VAL A 52 5.54 7.49 -5.32
C VAL A 52 4.44 6.54 -5.80
N HIS A 53 4.81 5.67 -6.75
CA HIS A 53 3.90 4.64 -7.22
C HIS A 53 4.34 3.34 -6.57
N ALA A 54 3.42 2.69 -5.88
CA ALA A 54 3.73 1.51 -5.10
C ALA A 54 2.65 0.46 -5.30
N GLU A 55 2.97 -0.77 -4.97
CA GLU A 55 2.01 -1.85 -5.03
C GLU A 55 2.16 -2.70 -3.78
N ALA A 56 1.11 -3.41 -3.45
CA ALA A 56 1.09 -4.27 -2.28
C ALA A 56 0.27 -5.50 -2.57
N TRP A 57 0.64 -6.59 -1.92
CA TRP A 57 -0.11 -7.84 -1.97
C TRP A 57 -0.43 -8.26 -0.55
N LEU A 58 -1.61 -8.83 -0.37
CA LEU A 58 -1.99 -9.46 0.88
C LEU A 58 -2.08 -10.97 0.67
N PHE A 59 -1.48 -11.69 1.59
CA PHE A 59 -1.48 -13.15 1.57
C PHE A 59 -2.12 -13.66 2.85
N SER A 60 -2.85 -14.75 2.75
CA SER A 60 -3.26 -15.50 3.92
C SER A 60 -2.07 -16.29 4.44
N HIS A 61 -2.02 -16.49 5.75
CA HIS A 61 -0.91 -17.23 6.37
C HIS A 61 -0.69 -18.60 5.74
N ALA A 62 -1.74 -19.26 5.34
CA ALA A 62 -1.65 -20.63 4.85
C ALA A 62 -1.64 -20.76 3.33
N VAL A 63 -1.69 -19.65 2.59
CA VAL A 63 -1.85 -19.67 1.15
C VAL A 63 -0.75 -18.88 0.50
N ILE A 64 -0.06 -19.48 -0.47
CA ILE A 64 1.04 -18.81 -1.14
C ILE A 64 0.56 -17.79 -2.15
N GLU A 65 -0.66 -17.92 -2.63
CA GLU A 65 -1.18 -17.02 -3.64
C GLU A 65 -1.82 -15.81 -2.99
N PRO A 66 -1.65 -14.62 -3.55
CA PRO A 66 -2.19 -13.42 -2.92
C PRO A 66 -3.71 -13.40 -2.96
N MET A 67 -4.30 -12.89 -1.89
CA MET A 67 -5.73 -12.68 -1.81
C MET A 67 -6.14 -11.37 -2.44
N LEU A 68 -5.23 -10.41 -2.46
CA LEU A 68 -5.55 -9.06 -2.85
C LEU A 68 -4.30 -8.40 -3.40
N HIS A 69 -4.49 -7.59 -4.42
CA HIS A 69 -3.42 -6.79 -4.99
C HIS A 69 -3.88 -5.34 -5.03
N ALA A 70 -3.03 -4.44 -4.63
CA ALA A 70 -3.34 -3.03 -4.62
C ALA A 70 -2.22 -2.26 -5.30
N THR A 71 -2.60 -1.22 -6.03
CA THR A 71 -1.63 -0.25 -6.54
C THR A 71 -2.05 1.11 -6.03
N ALA A 72 -1.08 1.95 -5.76
CA ALA A 72 -1.37 3.24 -5.17
C ALA A 72 -0.39 4.29 -5.67
N THR A 73 -0.86 5.51 -5.69
CA THR A 73 -0.02 6.68 -5.84
C THR A 73 -0.05 7.41 -4.52
N LEU A 74 1.13 7.72 -4.00
CA LEU A 74 1.28 8.43 -2.75
C LEU A 74 2.07 9.69 -3.01
N LYS A 75 1.79 10.71 -2.22
CA LYS A 75 2.54 11.95 -2.31
C LYS A 75 3.05 12.31 -0.92
N SER A 76 4.14 13.05 -0.89
CA SER A 76 4.67 13.53 0.37
C SER A 76 3.63 14.40 1.05
N SER A 77 3.38 14.13 2.32
CA SER A 77 2.48 14.96 3.10
C SER A 77 3.21 16.14 3.72
N VAL A 78 4.52 16.19 3.58
CA VAL A 78 5.31 17.30 4.12
C VAL A 78 5.21 18.47 3.17
N VAL A 79 4.72 19.57 3.65
CA VAL A 79 4.64 20.77 2.83
C VAL A 79 6.05 21.32 2.68
N PRO A 80 6.52 21.56 1.46
CA PRO A 80 7.87 22.10 1.27
C PRO A 80 8.00 23.45 1.95
N ARG A 81 9.10 23.63 2.64
CA ARG A 81 9.35 24.93 3.23
C ARG A 81 9.77 25.88 2.17
N GLU A 82 9.34 27.02 2.29
CA GLU A 82 9.66 27.95 1.30
C GLU A 82 11.01 28.32 1.34
N LYS A 83 11.34 28.19 0.91
CA LYS A 83 12.32 28.13 1.07
C LYS A 83 12.74 28.79 1.62
N SER A 84 12.44 28.58 1.86
CA SER A 84 12.44 28.54 2.73
C SER A 84 12.88 28.89 2.77
#